data_1a27671f94f4af17c928effdb512b423
#
_entry.id   1a27671f94f4af17c928effdb512b423
#
_cell.length_a   1.000
_cell.length_b   1.000
_cell.length_c   1.000
_cell.angle_alpha   90.00
_cell.angle_beta   90.00
_cell.angle_gamma   90.00
#
_symmetry.space_group_name_H-M   'P 1'
#
loop_
_entity.id
_entity.type
_entity.pdbx_description
1 polymer ?
#
loop_
_entity_poly.entity_id
_entity_poly.type
_entity_poly.pdbx_seq_one_letter_code
_entity_poly.pdbx_strand_id
1 'polypeptide(L)'
;MEALLQSFRMRLDLTPTAYVRSFHDTINWNNRLIGILGQKGVGKSTMILQHIKMYDDISESLYVQADDFYFASHRIYDLALAFFQRGGKKLYIDEIHKYSGWNTEIKMIYDQLPLLKLVYSGSSVLDLKKGAKADLSRRTIEYFMPILSFREYLNISKAWNLKTASLDEILSGHIDFPYGEHRPIKYYKEYLQRGCYPYFSEEDFIIKLKQAVIATVEDDIPKYAEMTVAASVKLKKLMFMLAQSVPYKPNYTTLARDLDLSRNTLPDYIDYLEKSGLFNALREKSTGDGLLQKPEKLYLDNSNIIYALGLDKSDAGTIRETMFLSWTRHMCAVYSSKISDFEIDGITFEVGGRNKTGRQIKSAERGFVVKDDIEYAVGNTIPIWMFGFLY
;
A
#
# COMPACT_ATOMS: atom_id res chain seq x y z
N MET A 1 -5.19 27.92 16.63
CA MET A 1 -5.68 26.67 17.28
C MET A 1 -7.20 26.51 17.19
N GLU A 2 -8.04 27.51 17.43
CA GLU A 2 -9.50 27.37 17.37
C GLU A 2 -10.01 26.92 15.98
N ALA A 3 -9.49 27.52 14.92
CA ALA A 3 -9.83 27.12 13.55
C ALA A 3 -9.47 25.65 13.26
N LEU A 4 -8.33 25.16 13.76
CA LEU A 4 -7.93 23.74 13.62
C LEU A 4 -8.89 22.82 14.40
N LEU A 5 -9.30 23.21 15.61
CA LEU A 5 -10.29 22.45 16.39
C LEU A 5 -11.66 22.40 15.69
N GLN A 6 -12.08 23.52 15.09
CA GLN A 6 -13.34 23.56 14.32
C GLN A 6 -13.25 22.66 13.07
N SER A 7 -12.17 22.77 12.30
CA SER A 7 -11.92 21.90 11.14
C SER A 7 -11.91 20.43 11.52
N PHE A 8 -11.24 20.08 12.62
CA PHE A 8 -11.21 18.72 13.15
C PHE A 8 -12.61 18.20 13.46
N ARG A 9 -13.42 18.95 14.20
CA ARG A 9 -14.80 18.55 14.53
C ARG A 9 -15.67 18.32 13.30
N MET A 10 -15.60 19.23 12.32
CA MET A 10 -16.35 19.07 11.06
C MET A 10 -15.97 17.79 10.33
N ARG A 11 -14.66 17.47 10.25
CA ARG A 11 -14.18 16.24 9.62
C ARG A 11 -14.64 15.00 10.37
N LEU A 12 -14.60 15.06 11.70
CA LEU A 12 -15.01 13.94 12.55
C LEU A 12 -16.51 13.66 12.39
N ASP A 13 -17.36 14.69 12.34
CA ASP A 13 -18.79 14.56 12.13
C ASP A 13 -19.13 13.88 10.79
N LEU A 14 -18.42 14.26 9.74
CA LEU A 14 -18.59 13.72 8.38
C LEU A 14 -17.96 12.31 8.19
N THR A 15 -17.17 11.84 9.15
CA THR A 15 -16.48 10.56 9.01
C THR A 15 -17.44 9.39 9.20
N PRO A 16 -17.63 8.52 8.15
CA PRO A 16 -18.47 7.35 8.25
C PRO A 16 -17.82 6.27 9.10
N THR A 17 -18.61 5.57 9.94
CA THR A 17 -18.13 4.47 10.80
C THR A 17 -18.78 3.14 10.47
N ALA A 18 -19.55 3.05 9.40
CA ALA A 18 -20.26 1.83 9.00
C ALA A 18 -19.29 0.67 8.65
N TYR A 19 -18.11 0.99 8.15
CA TYR A 19 -17.05 0.02 7.89
C TYR A 19 -15.69 0.59 8.30
N VAL A 20 -14.97 -0.16 9.13
CA VAL A 20 -13.58 0.12 9.50
C VAL A 20 -12.71 -0.95 8.86
N ARG A 21 -11.61 -0.55 8.26
CA ARG A 21 -10.68 -1.49 7.62
C ARG A 21 -10.05 -2.41 8.67
N SER A 22 -9.91 -3.71 8.36
CA SER A 22 -9.27 -4.70 9.24
C SER A 22 -7.81 -4.35 9.58
N PHE A 23 -7.14 -3.57 8.75
CA PHE A 23 -5.82 -3.02 9.04
C PHE A 23 -5.78 -2.22 10.34
N HIS A 24 -6.88 -1.59 10.76
CA HIS A 24 -7.01 -0.90 12.04
C HIS A 24 -6.63 -1.79 13.23
N ASP A 25 -7.03 -3.06 13.19
CA ASP A 25 -6.81 -4.01 14.28
C ASP A 25 -5.37 -4.54 14.34
N THR A 26 -4.59 -4.34 13.30
CA THR A 26 -3.15 -4.67 13.27
C THR A 26 -2.28 -3.62 13.97
N ILE A 27 -2.82 -2.43 14.20
CA ILE A 27 -2.10 -1.30 14.80
C ILE A 27 -2.16 -1.39 16.32
N ASN A 28 -1.01 -1.41 16.97
CA ASN A 28 -0.95 -1.23 18.43
C ASN A 28 -1.07 0.27 18.79
N TRP A 29 -2.31 0.73 18.94
CA TRP A 29 -2.63 2.13 19.27
C TRP A 29 -2.14 2.59 20.65
N ASN A 30 -1.58 1.68 21.46
CA ASN A 30 -0.95 2.04 22.73
C ASN A 30 0.47 2.60 22.57
N ASN A 31 1.09 2.41 21.40
CA ASN A 31 2.40 3.00 21.12
C ASN A 31 2.33 4.53 21.20
N ARG A 32 3.41 5.12 21.69
CA ARG A 32 3.49 6.57 21.90
C ARG A 32 3.71 7.35 20.61
N LEU A 33 4.36 6.74 19.62
CA LEU A 33 4.58 7.32 18.30
C LEU A 33 4.30 6.29 17.24
N ILE A 34 3.28 6.55 16.41
CA ILE A 34 2.80 5.66 15.36
C ILE A 34 2.89 6.39 14.02
N GLY A 35 3.50 5.75 13.02
CA GLY A 35 3.45 6.17 11.62
C GLY A 35 2.49 5.28 10.82
N ILE A 36 1.55 5.86 10.09
CA ILE A 36 0.64 5.14 9.19
C ILE A 36 0.95 5.59 7.77
N LEU A 37 1.68 4.74 7.05
CA LEU A 37 2.15 5.01 5.69
C LEU A 37 1.32 4.22 4.67
N GLY A 38 1.37 4.63 3.42
CA GLY A 38 0.70 3.92 2.32
C GLY A 38 0.41 4.83 1.15
N GLN A 39 -0.02 4.25 0.04
CA GLN A 39 -0.35 4.99 -1.18
C GLN A 39 -1.42 6.06 -0.94
N LYS A 40 -1.46 7.05 -1.83
CA LYS A 40 -2.55 8.04 -1.85
C LYS A 40 -3.88 7.33 -2.11
N GLY A 41 -4.91 7.71 -1.34
CA GLY A 41 -6.26 7.20 -1.53
C GLY A 41 -6.57 5.84 -0.91
N VAL A 42 -5.65 5.17 -0.21
CA VAL A 42 -5.93 3.88 0.46
C VAL A 42 -6.80 3.99 1.71
N GLY A 43 -7.09 5.22 2.19
CA GLY A 43 -8.01 5.45 3.31
C GLY A 43 -7.36 5.75 4.66
N LYS A 44 -6.08 6.13 4.70
CA LYS A 44 -5.35 6.45 5.96
C LYS A 44 -6.06 7.49 6.82
N SER A 45 -6.37 8.65 6.25
CA SER A 45 -7.04 9.77 6.94
C SER A 45 -8.38 9.36 7.51
N THR A 46 -9.18 8.63 6.71
CA THR A 46 -10.49 8.12 7.14
C THR A 46 -10.36 7.17 8.31
N MET A 47 -9.41 6.21 8.25
CA MET A 47 -9.19 5.25 9.34
C MET A 47 -8.72 5.93 10.63
N ILE A 48 -7.84 6.93 10.55
CA ILE A 48 -7.43 7.73 11.72
C ILE A 48 -8.62 8.44 12.34
N LEU A 49 -9.44 9.12 11.54
CA LEU A 49 -10.64 9.81 12.02
C LEU A 49 -11.68 8.83 12.60
N GLN A 50 -11.82 7.65 12.01
CA GLN A 50 -12.65 6.56 12.58
C GLN A 50 -12.12 6.13 13.94
N HIS A 51 -10.79 5.92 14.07
CA HIS A 51 -10.20 5.58 15.35
C HIS A 51 -10.50 6.63 16.42
N ILE A 52 -10.29 7.91 16.13
CA ILE A 52 -10.58 9.00 17.06
C ILE A 52 -12.05 8.99 17.46
N LYS A 53 -12.95 8.89 16.47
CA LYS A 53 -14.40 8.95 16.68
C LYS A 53 -14.94 7.81 17.54
N MET A 54 -14.33 6.62 17.43
CA MET A 54 -14.86 5.38 18.05
C MET A 54 -14.17 5.00 19.36
N TYR A 55 -12.91 5.42 19.55
CA TYR A 55 -12.09 4.87 20.64
C TYR A 55 -11.39 5.92 21.50
N ASP A 56 -11.37 7.19 21.08
CA ASP A 56 -10.68 8.26 21.82
C ASP A 56 -11.61 9.19 22.56
N ASP A 57 -11.08 9.87 23.59
CA ASP A 57 -11.72 11.07 24.13
C ASP A 57 -11.45 12.24 23.18
N ILE A 58 -12.51 12.73 22.53
CA ILE A 58 -12.43 13.83 21.56
C ILE A 58 -11.94 15.11 22.22
N SER A 59 -12.21 15.33 23.51
CA SER A 59 -11.78 16.53 24.24
C SER A 59 -10.27 16.55 24.49
N GLU A 60 -9.62 15.39 24.48
CA GLU A 60 -8.19 15.20 24.70
C GLU A 60 -7.43 14.88 23.39
N SER A 61 -8.13 14.91 22.25
CA SER A 61 -7.60 14.56 20.93
C SER A 61 -7.63 15.75 19.98
N LEU A 62 -6.61 15.85 19.12
CA LEU A 62 -6.56 16.84 18.05
C LEU A 62 -6.04 16.19 16.76
N TYR A 63 -6.78 16.37 15.66
CA TYR A 63 -6.34 15.99 14.32
C TYR A 63 -6.10 17.24 13.48
N VAL A 64 -4.94 17.28 12.82
CA VAL A 64 -4.53 18.36 11.92
C VAL A 64 -3.94 17.81 10.64
N GLN A 65 -4.03 18.57 9.56
CA GLN A 65 -3.35 18.27 8.30
C GLN A 65 -2.06 19.11 8.21
N ALA A 66 -0.94 18.49 7.89
CA ALA A 66 0.36 19.15 7.85
C ALA A 66 0.52 20.18 6.72
N ASP A 67 -0.40 20.15 5.72
CA ASP A 67 -0.49 21.14 4.64
C ASP A 67 -1.49 22.27 4.92
N ASP A 68 -2.06 22.35 6.12
CA ASP A 68 -2.92 23.47 6.50
C ASP A 68 -2.14 24.78 6.49
N PHE A 69 -2.78 25.87 6.02
CA PHE A 69 -2.18 27.22 6.01
C PHE A 69 -1.68 27.70 7.37
N TYR A 70 -2.22 27.16 8.44
CA TYR A 70 -1.73 27.42 9.80
C TYR A 70 -0.22 27.16 9.90
N PHE A 71 0.28 26.10 9.29
CA PHE A 71 1.68 25.71 9.33
C PHE A 71 2.60 26.50 8.39
N ALA A 72 2.07 27.42 7.60
CA ALA A 72 2.90 28.37 6.85
C ALA A 72 3.63 29.37 7.77
N SER A 73 3.09 29.62 8.97
CA SER A 73 3.66 30.57 9.94
C SER A 73 3.81 30.01 11.37
N HIS A 74 3.37 28.78 11.62
CA HIS A 74 3.44 28.15 12.94
C HIS A 74 4.12 26.78 12.82
N ARG A 75 4.88 26.42 13.86
CA ARG A 75 5.56 25.14 13.93
C ARG A 75 4.61 24.07 14.49
N ILE A 76 4.80 22.83 14.03
CA ILE A 76 4.08 21.66 14.60
C ILE A 76 4.39 21.50 16.08
N TYR A 77 5.66 21.72 16.48
CA TYR A 77 6.08 21.68 17.88
C TYR A 77 5.32 22.69 18.75
N ASP A 78 5.17 23.94 18.30
CA ASP A 78 4.48 24.98 19.08
C ASP A 78 3.00 24.66 19.25
N LEU A 79 2.36 24.10 18.21
CA LEU A 79 0.99 23.59 18.31
C LEU A 79 0.89 22.45 19.33
N ALA A 80 1.80 21.47 19.25
CA ALA A 80 1.81 20.31 20.15
C ALA A 80 1.99 20.75 21.61
N LEU A 81 2.90 21.70 21.89
CA LEU A 81 3.12 22.23 23.22
C LEU A 81 1.88 22.97 23.76
N ALA A 82 1.29 23.85 22.94
CA ALA A 82 0.10 24.61 23.35
C ALA A 82 -1.12 23.68 23.54
N PHE A 83 -1.24 22.62 22.75
CA PHE A 83 -2.29 21.60 22.91
C PHE A 83 -2.08 20.79 24.20
N PHE A 84 -0.86 20.32 24.45
CA PHE A 84 -0.52 19.59 25.66
C PHE A 84 -0.75 20.40 26.93
N GLN A 85 -0.37 21.67 26.95
CA GLN A 85 -0.60 22.59 28.09
C GLN A 85 -2.08 22.81 28.40
N ARG A 86 -2.98 22.60 27.44
CA ARG A 86 -4.44 22.67 27.61
C ARG A 86 -5.07 21.31 27.95
N GLY A 87 -4.25 20.31 28.31
CA GLY A 87 -4.73 18.98 28.70
C GLY A 87 -4.86 17.98 27.56
N GLY A 88 -4.41 18.34 26.34
CA GLY A 88 -4.40 17.42 25.19
C GLY A 88 -3.47 16.22 25.42
N LYS A 89 -3.90 15.03 24.99
CA LYS A 89 -3.16 13.77 25.21
C LYS A 89 -2.79 13.06 23.91
N LYS A 90 -3.54 13.26 22.82
CA LYS A 90 -3.33 12.57 21.55
C LYS A 90 -3.35 13.56 20.38
N LEU A 91 -2.24 13.64 19.66
CA LEU A 91 -2.11 14.51 18.47
C LEU A 91 -1.94 13.65 17.23
N TYR A 92 -2.83 13.86 16.28
CA TYR A 92 -2.87 13.20 14.97
C TYR A 92 -2.49 14.18 13.89
N ILE A 93 -1.45 13.87 13.11
CA ILE A 93 -0.91 14.76 12.07
C ILE A 93 -0.98 14.02 10.73
N ASP A 94 -1.92 14.43 9.90
CA ASP A 94 -2.13 13.83 8.59
C ASP A 94 -1.25 14.48 7.53
N GLU A 95 -0.85 13.69 6.52
CA GLU A 95 0.00 14.12 5.40
C GLU A 95 1.31 14.78 5.86
N ILE A 96 1.95 14.24 6.91
CA ILE A 96 3.14 14.82 7.57
C ILE A 96 4.25 15.18 6.57
N HIS A 97 4.32 14.46 5.46
CA HIS A 97 5.28 14.68 4.39
C HIS A 97 5.15 16.04 3.68
N LYS A 98 4.04 16.73 3.84
CA LYS A 98 3.84 18.09 3.29
C LYS A 98 4.59 19.16 4.09
N TYR A 99 4.93 18.89 5.35
CA TYR A 99 5.64 19.82 6.23
C TYR A 99 7.15 19.59 6.19
N SER A 100 7.92 20.63 5.84
CA SER A 100 9.38 20.53 5.78
C SER A 100 9.98 20.44 7.18
N GLY A 101 10.95 19.54 7.41
CA GLY A 101 11.60 19.38 8.71
C GLY A 101 10.76 18.63 9.76
N TRP A 102 9.67 18.01 9.35
CA TRP A 102 8.74 17.28 10.22
C TRP A 102 9.43 16.28 11.16
N ASN A 103 10.43 15.53 10.68
CA ASN A 103 11.15 14.52 11.45
C ASN A 103 11.86 15.10 12.67
N THR A 104 12.46 16.29 12.55
CA THR A 104 13.11 17.00 13.66
C THR A 104 12.06 17.43 14.68
N GLU A 105 10.93 17.94 14.24
CA GLU A 105 9.88 18.41 15.16
C GLU A 105 9.16 17.26 15.85
N ILE A 106 8.86 16.18 15.15
CA ILE A 106 8.30 14.98 15.79
C ILE A 106 9.26 14.41 16.84
N LYS A 107 10.57 14.39 16.55
CA LYS A 107 11.57 14.00 17.54
C LYS A 107 11.55 14.91 18.76
N MET A 108 11.52 16.24 18.57
CA MET A 108 11.44 17.20 19.67
C MET A 108 10.20 17.00 20.52
N ILE A 109 9.03 16.82 19.91
CA ILE A 109 7.77 16.54 20.60
C ILE A 109 7.89 15.23 21.39
N TYR A 110 8.41 14.19 20.77
CA TYR A 110 8.60 12.91 21.43
C TYR A 110 9.52 13.01 22.64
N ASP A 111 10.64 13.73 22.55
CA ASP A 111 11.63 13.82 23.62
C ASP A 111 11.19 14.78 24.75
N GLN A 112 10.46 15.87 24.42
CA GLN A 112 10.13 16.93 25.39
C GLN A 112 8.71 16.84 25.97
N LEU A 113 7.77 16.14 25.28
CA LEU A 113 6.39 15.99 25.74
C LEU A 113 6.07 14.50 25.97
N PRO A 114 6.64 13.87 27.01
CA PRO A 114 6.62 12.39 27.17
C PRO A 114 5.22 11.80 27.38
N LEU A 115 4.24 12.58 27.79
CA LEU A 115 2.86 12.13 28.00
C LEU A 115 1.96 12.34 26.78
N LEU A 116 2.44 13.05 25.74
CA LEU A 116 1.69 13.23 24.51
C LEU A 116 1.91 12.03 23.58
N LYS A 117 0.83 11.38 23.16
CA LYS A 117 0.84 10.37 22.10
C LYS A 117 0.74 11.04 20.74
N LEU A 118 1.52 10.54 19.77
CA LEU A 118 1.59 11.06 18.42
C LEU A 118 1.24 9.98 17.43
N VAL A 119 0.36 10.29 16.49
CA VAL A 119 0.11 9.48 15.29
C VAL A 119 0.30 10.38 14.08
N TYR A 120 1.12 9.96 13.14
CA TYR A 120 1.22 10.67 11.86
C TYR A 120 0.85 9.76 10.71
N SER A 121 0.28 10.35 9.67
CA SER A 121 0.14 9.66 8.38
C SER A 121 1.02 10.30 7.32
N GLY A 122 1.32 9.52 6.30
CA GLY A 122 2.06 10.01 5.17
C GLY A 122 2.00 9.10 3.95
N SER A 123 2.48 9.63 2.83
CA SER A 123 2.70 8.82 1.65
C SER A 123 3.83 7.80 1.89
N SER A 124 3.78 6.65 1.23
CA SER A 124 4.85 5.64 1.25
C SER A 124 6.21 6.19 0.80
N VAL A 125 6.26 7.31 0.06
CA VAL A 125 7.50 8.01 -0.31
C VAL A 125 8.32 8.54 0.89
N LEU A 126 7.76 8.58 2.10
CA LEU A 126 8.51 8.94 3.32
C LEU A 126 9.72 8.03 3.56
N ASP A 127 9.69 6.81 3.03
CA ASP A 127 10.81 5.88 3.09
C ASP A 127 12.02 6.27 2.24
N LEU A 128 11.86 7.23 1.32
CA LEU A 128 12.92 7.61 0.38
C LEU A 128 14.02 8.45 1.01
N LYS A 129 13.73 9.21 2.07
CA LYS A 129 14.70 10.14 2.66
C LYS A 129 15.71 9.40 3.53
N LYS A 130 16.90 9.17 2.98
CA LYS A 130 18.07 8.67 3.73
C LYS A 130 18.37 9.62 4.90
N GLY A 131 18.30 9.15 6.14
CA GLY A 131 18.60 9.94 7.35
C GLY A 131 17.39 10.45 8.12
N ALA A 132 16.23 10.69 7.51
CA ALA A 132 15.02 11.06 8.24
C ALA A 132 14.60 9.97 9.25
N LYS A 133 14.78 8.70 8.89
CA LYS A 133 14.51 7.54 9.77
C LYS A 133 15.53 7.36 10.90
N ALA A 134 16.79 7.75 10.71
CA ALA A 134 17.83 7.55 11.72
C ALA A 134 17.48 8.20 13.05
N ASP A 135 16.83 9.38 13.03
CA ASP A 135 16.39 10.11 14.21
C ASP A 135 15.14 9.53 14.89
N LEU A 136 14.27 8.84 14.13
CA LEU A 136 13.01 8.30 14.64
C LEU A 136 13.00 6.76 14.77
N SER A 137 14.01 6.06 14.25
CA SER A 137 14.06 4.59 14.12
C SER A 137 13.86 3.80 15.43
N ARG A 138 14.16 4.41 16.58
CA ARG A 138 13.93 3.81 17.90
C ARG A 138 12.69 4.32 18.61
N ARG A 139 11.96 5.27 18.01
CA ARG A 139 10.84 5.99 18.61
C ARG A 139 9.51 5.65 17.98
N THR A 140 9.49 5.47 16.67
CA THR A 140 8.28 5.22 15.90
C THR A 140 8.12 3.76 15.52
N ILE A 141 6.87 3.31 15.50
CA ILE A 141 6.47 2.07 14.83
C ILE A 141 5.65 2.47 13.61
N GLU A 142 6.13 2.07 12.44
CA GLU A 142 5.48 2.38 11.18
C GLU A 142 4.68 1.18 10.68
N TYR A 143 3.46 1.46 10.24
CA TYR A 143 2.53 0.50 9.67
C TYR A 143 2.22 0.91 8.23
N PHE A 144 2.33 -0.04 7.30
CA PHE A 144 2.08 0.20 5.88
C PHE A 144 0.69 -0.29 5.50
N MET A 145 -0.22 0.66 5.28
CA MET A 145 -1.60 0.38 4.93
C MET A 145 -1.71 -0.07 3.47
N PRO A 146 -2.16 -1.32 3.22
CA PRO A 146 -2.32 -1.85 1.87
C PRO A 146 -3.52 -1.24 1.14
N ILE A 147 -3.65 -1.54 -0.16
CA ILE A 147 -4.89 -1.34 -0.91
C ILE A 147 -6.05 -2.12 -0.26
N LEU A 148 -7.30 -1.88 -0.66
CA LEU A 148 -8.40 -2.75 -0.25
C LEU A 148 -8.16 -4.18 -0.76
N SER A 149 -8.34 -5.16 0.11
CA SER A 149 -8.44 -6.55 -0.32
C SER A 149 -9.77 -6.81 -1.04
N PHE A 150 -9.88 -7.92 -1.76
CA PHE A 150 -11.15 -8.29 -2.39
C PHE A 150 -12.26 -8.50 -1.34
N ARG A 151 -11.91 -9.08 -0.19
CA ARG A 151 -12.82 -9.23 0.95
C ARG A 151 -13.32 -7.87 1.48
N GLU A 152 -12.41 -6.90 1.68
CA GLU A 152 -12.79 -5.55 2.14
C GLU A 152 -13.68 -4.83 1.13
N TYR A 153 -13.37 -4.96 -0.18
CA TYR A 153 -14.22 -4.45 -1.23
C TYR A 153 -15.65 -5.01 -1.17
N LEU A 154 -15.78 -6.33 -0.96
CA LEU A 154 -17.09 -6.98 -0.82
C LEU A 154 -17.83 -6.47 0.43
N ASN A 155 -17.13 -6.35 1.55
CA ASN A 155 -17.73 -5.86 2.79
C ASN A 155 -18.24 -4.41 2.63
N ILE A 156 -17.52 -3.56 1.92
CA ILE A 156 -17.94 -2.18 1.66
C ILE A 156 -19.06 -2.14 0.60
N SER A 157 -18.87 -2.79 -0.55
CA SER A 157 -19.77 -2.65 -1.70
C SER A 157 -21.08 -3.40 -1.57
N LYS A 158 -21.12 -4.48 -0.77
CA LYS A 158 -22.29 -5.34 -0.55
C LYS A 158 -22.82 -5.30 0.88
N ALA A 159 -22.19 -4.50 1.76
CA ALA A 159 -22.48 -4.47 3.19
C ALA A 159 -22.41 -5.87 3.85
N TRP A 160 -21.47 -6.71 3.40
CA TRP A 160 -21.23 -8.02 3.99
C TRP A 160 -20.28 -7.91 5.19
N ASN A 161 -20.14 -9.00 5.94
CA ASN A 161 -19.22 -9.10 7.08
C ASN A 161 -18.34 -10.37 6.94
N LEU A 162 -17.63 -10.45 5.81
CA LEU A 162 -16.73 -11.55 5.50
C LEU A 162 -15.47 -11.43 6.36
N LYS A 163 -15.00 -12.58 6.87
CA LYS A 163 -13.79 -12.66 7.69
C LYS A 163 -12.55 -12.86 6.84
N THR A 164 -11.39 -12.53 7.41
CA THR A 164 -10.09 -12.90 6.85
C THR A 164 -9.90 -14.41 6.88
N ALA A 165 -9.09 -14.93 5.96
CA ALA A 165 -8.68 -16.32 5.92
C ALA A 165 -7.15 -16.40 5.94
N SER A 166 -6.61 -17.32 6.73
CA SER A 166 -5.18 -17.65 6.71
C SER A 166 -4.78 -18.31 5.39
N LEU A 167 -3.48 -18.32 5.08
CA LEU A 167 -2.99 -19.01 3.89
C LEU A 167 -3.38 -20.50 3.89
N ASP A 168 -3.29 -21.18 5.03
CA ASP A 168 -3.67 -22.61 5.13
C ASP A 168 -5.17 -22.84 4.88
N GLU A 169 -6.05 -21.96 5.37
CA GLU A 169 -7.49 -22.04 5.07
C GLU A 169 -7.74 -21.84 3.58
N ILE A 170 -7.07 -20.89 2.93
CA ILE A 170 -7.17 -20.68 1.48
C ILE A 170 -6.69 -21.91 0.73
N LEU A 171 -5.55 -22.50 1.09
CA LEU A 171 -4.98 -23.66 0.44
C LEU A 171 -5.81 -24.94 0.65
N SER A 172 -6.59 -25.01 1.73
CA SER A 172 -7.59 -26.08 1.95
C SER A 172 -8.92 -25.82 1.24
N GLY A 173 -9.08 -24.66 0.61
CA GLY A 173 -10.31 -24.26 -0.08
C GLY A 173 -11.44 -23.79 0.84
N HIS A 174 -11.15 -23.53 2.12
CA HIS A 174 -12.14 -23.11 3.09
C HIS A 174 -12.17 -21.57 3.20
N ILE A 175 -13.16 -20.96 2.58
CA ILE A 175 -13.46 -19.53 2.73
C ILE A 175 -14.95 -19.38 2.99
N ASP A 176 -15.28 -18.57 3.98
CA ASP A 176 -16.66 -18.18 4.28
C ASP A 176 -17.16 -17.18 3.24
N PHE A 177 -17.61 -17.69 2.10
CA PHE A 177 -18.21 -16.91 1.03
C PHE A 177 -19.69 -17.31 0.85
N PRO A 178 -20.62 -16.34 0.73
CA PRO A 178 -22.05 -16.64 0.58
C PRO A 178 -22.36 -17.11 -0.85
N TYR A 179 -22.01 -18.35 -1.15
CA TYR A 179 -22.34 -19.00 -2.43
C TYR A 179 -23.85 -18.93 -2.71
N GLY A 180 -24.47 -19.77 -3.34
CA GLY A 180 -25.90 -19.74 -3.66
C GLY A 180 -26.19 -18.78 -4.82
N GLU A 181 -26.78 -17.63 -4.55
CA GLU A 181 -27.09 -16.60 -5.57
C GLU A 181 -25.85 -15.77 -5.99
N HIS A 182 -24.78 -15.80 -5.18
CA HIS A 182 -23.58 -15.02 -5.40
C HIS A 182 -22.50 -15.79 -6.13
N ARG A 183 -21.85 -15.13 -7.09
CA ARG A 183 -20.78 -15.67 -7.92
C ARG A 183 -19.48 -14.88 -7.72
N PRO A 184 -18.46 -15.45 -7.06
CA PRO A 184 -17.23 -14.73 -6.72
C PRO A 184 -16.53 -14.16 -7.96
N ILE A 185 -16.49 -14.87 -9.08
CA ILE A 185 -15.83 -14.44 -10.31
C ILE A 185 -16.41 -13.12 -10.83
N LYS A 186 -17.74 -12.92 -10.75
CA LYS A 186 -18.37 -11.66 -11.20
C LYS A 186 -17.84 -10.49 -10.38
N TYR A 187 -17.88 -10.58 -9.06
CA TYR A 187 -17.42 -9.53 -8.15
C TYR A 187 -15.90 -9.33 -8.23
N TYR A 188 -15.16 -10.42 -8.45
CA TYR A 188 -13.73 -10.36 -8.65
C TYR A 188 -13.35 -9.55 -9.90
N LYS A 189 -14.06 -9.76 -11.03
CA LYS A 189 -13.86 -8.98 -12.25
C LYS A 189 -14.17 -7.48 -12.05
N GLU A 190 -15.22 -7.15 -11.29
CA GLU A 190 -15.52 -5.76 -10.90
C GLU A 190 -14.40 -5.16 -10.04
N TYR A 191 -13.92 -5.91 -9.04
CA TYR A 191 -12.82 -5.51 -8.17
C TYR A 191 -11.53 -5.24 -8.95
N LEU A 192 -11.16 -6.09 -9.89
CA LEU A 192 -9.96 -5.91 -10.71
C LEU A 192 -9.96 -4.58 -11.46
N GLN A 193 -11.11 -4.09 -11.87
CA GLN A 193 -11.23 -2.84 -12.62
C GLN A 193 -11.16 -1.61 -11.73
N ARG A 194 -11.75 -1.65 -10.52
CA ARG A 194 -11.87 -0.46 -9.69
C ARG A 194 -11.92 -0.68 -8.17
N GLY A 195 -11.80 -1.92 -7.68
CA GLY A 195 -12.05 -2.26 -6.27
C GLY A 195 -10.90 -2.07 -5.30
N CYS A 196 -9.68 -1.70 -5.75
CA CYS A 196 -8.50 -1.65 -4.89
C CYS A 196 -8.44 -0.42 -3.96
N TYR A 197 -9.30 0.58 -4.14
CA TYR A 197 -9.29 1.82 -3.35
C TYR A 197 -10.69 2.16 -2.80
N PRO A 198 -10.79 2.76 -1.59
CA PRO A 198 -12.09 3.05 -0.96
C PRO A 198 -13.04 3.95 -1.76
N TYR A 199 -12.51 4.80 -2.63
CA TYR A 199 -13.30 5.69 -3.50
C TYR A 199 -13.70 5.05 -4.84
N PHE A 200 -13.71 3.72 -4.91
CA PHE A 200 -14.06 2.94 -6.12
C PHE A 200 -15.45 3.25 -6.69
N SER A 201 -16.38 3.73 -5.88
CA SER A 201 -17.75 4.07 -6.30
C SER A 201 -17.86 5.43 -6.99
N GLU A 202 -16.82 6.27 -6.92
CA GLU A 202 -16.83 7.59 -7.55
C GLU A 202 -16.85 7.49 -9.08
N GLU A 203 -17.61 8.35 -9.75
CA GLU A 203 -17.80 8.30 -11.20
C GLU A 203 -16.46 8.40 -11.95
N ASP A 204 -15.60 9.33 -11.53
CA ASP A 204 -14.30 9.60 -12.15
C ASP A 204 -13.13 8.81 -11.53
N PHE A 205 -13.41 7.67 -10.91
CA PHE A 205 -12.41 6.87 -10.18
C PHE A 205 -11.10 6.67 -10.94
N ILE A 206 -11.17 6.20 -12.19
CA ILE A 206 -9.98 5.89 -13.02
C ILE A 206 -9.16 7.17 -13.31
N ILE A 207 -9.83 8.28 -13.58
CA ILE A 207 -9.18 9.57 -13.84
C ILE A 207 -8.46 10.05 -12.58
N LYS A 208 -9.12 10.01 -11.43
CA LYS A 208 -8.55 10.39 -10.14
C LYS A 208 -7.37 9.51 -9.74
N LEU A 209 -7.47 8.20 -9.95
CA LEU A 209 -6.35 7.29 -9.69
C LEU A 209 -5.16 7.59 -10.59
N LYS A 210 -5.38 7.80 -11.88
CA LYS A 210 -4.31 8.22 -12.81
C LYS A 210 -3.62 9.50 -12.36
N GLN A 211 -4.39 10.50 -11.94
CA GLN A 211 -3.84 11.77 -11.41
C GLN A 211 -3.02 11.53 -10.13
N ALA A 212 -3.49 10.67 -9.22
CA ALA A 212 -2.75 10.32 -7.99
C ALA A 212 -1.40 9.62 -8.31
N VAL A 213 -1.40 8.68 -9.26
CA VAL A 213 -0.17 8.01 -9.72
C VAL A 213 0.80 9.01 -10.35
N ILE A 214 0.32 9.89 -11.23
CA ILE A 214 1.16 10.90 -11.88
C ILE A 214 1.74 11.87 -10.84
N ALA A 215 0.92 12.37 -9.91
CA ALA A 215 1.36 13.27 -8.85
C ALA A 215 2.43 12.63 -7.95
N THR A 216 2.32 11.32 -7.68
CA THR A 216 3.36 10.61 -6.92
C THR A 216 4.72 10.64 -7.65
N VAL A 217 4.73 10.47 -8.97
CA VAL A 217 5.96 10.40 -9.77
C VAL A 217 6.50 11.79 -10.10
N GLU A 218 5.64 12.78 -10.32
CA GLU A 218 6.04 14.13 -10.75
C GLU A 218 6.34 15.06 -9.57
N ASP A 219 5.66 14.87 -8.44
CA ASP A 219 5.74 15.79 -7.31
C ASP A 219 6.35 15.12 -6.06
N ASP A 220 5.77 13.99 -5.60
CA ASP A 220 6.16 13.44 -4.30
C ASP A 220 7.57 12.84 -4.32
N ILE A 221 7.85 11.92 -5.25
CA ILE A 221 9.18 11.27 -5.33
C ILE A 221 10.27 12.32 -5.58
N PRO A 222 10.15 13.23 -6.58
CA PRO A 222 11.17 14.24 -6.83
C PRO A 222 11.46 15.14 -5.62
N LYS A 223 10.42 15.56 -4.91
CA LYS A 223 10.56 16.39 -3.71
C LYS A 223 11.33 15.67 -2.60
N TYR A 224 11.04 14.38 -2.38
CA TYR A 224 11.67 13.58 -1.32
C TYR A 224 13.07 13.10 -1.66
N ALA A 225 13.29 12.71 -2.91
CA ALA A 225 14.59 12.28 -3.41
C ALA A 225 15.50 13.46 -3.81
N GLU A 226 15.04 14.71 -3.62
CA GLU A 226 15.75 15.94 -3.95
C GLU A 226 16.23 15.93 -5.43
N MET A 227 15.34 15.47 -6.33
CA MET A 227 15.65 15.29 -7.73
C MET A 227 15.61 16.61 -8.51
N THR A 228 16.49 16.75 -9.49
CA THR A 228 16.39 17.83 -10.48
C THR A 228 15.20 17.59 -11.41
N VAL A 229 14.73 18.65 -12.09
CA VAL A 229 13.64 18.55 -13.08
C VAL A 229 13.98 17.52 -14.17
N ALA A 230 15.22 17.54 -14.68
CA ALA A 230 15.67 16.56 -15.67
C ALA A 230 15.62 15.11 -15.16
N ALA A 231 15.96 14.90 -13.89
CA ALA A 231 15.91 13.59 -13.24
C ALA A 231 14.46 13.10 -13.08
N SER A 232 13.52 13.97 -12.68
CA SER A 232 12.11 13.61 -12.54
C SER A 232 11.46 13.23 -13.89
N VAL A 233 11.83 13.88 -14.99
CA VAL A 233 11.38 13.50 -16.33
C VAL A 233 11.86 12.09 -16.69
N LYS A 234 13.12 11.73 -16.34
CA LYS A 234 13.66 10.39 -16.59
C LYS A 234 12.96 9.33 -15.70
N LEU A 235 12.66 9.66 -14.45
CA LEU A 235 11.88 8.78 -13.57
C LEU A 235 10.48 8.49 -14.12
N LYS A 236 9.79 9.54 -14.59
CA LYS A 236 8.47 9.38 -15.23
C LYS A 236 8.55 8.49 -16.46
N LYS A 237 9.55 8.69 -17.31
CA LYS A 237 9.81 7.86 -18.49
C LYS A 237 10.04 6.39 -18.11
N LEU A 238 10.87 6.16 -17.09
CA LEU A 238 11.12 4.82 -16.55
C LEU A 238 9.81 4.17 -16.08
N MET A 239 9.00 4.88 -15.29
CA MET A 239 7.74 4.38 -14.79
C MET A 239 6.83 3.90 -15.93
N PHE A 240 6.65 4.69 -16.98
CA PHE A 240 5.81 4.30 -18.12
C PHE A 240 6.40 3.13 -18.91
N MET A 241 7.72 3.09 -19.12
CA MET A 241 8.38 1.96 -19.80
C MET A 241 8.19 0.66 -19.03
N LEU A 242 8.37 0.69 -17.72
CA LEU A 242 8.15 -0.48 -16.86
C LEU A 242 6.68 -0.90 -16.88
N ALA A 243 5.76 0.05 -16.72
CA ALA A 243 4.32 -0.22 -16.70
C ALA A 243 3.80 -0.91 -17.97
N GLN A 244 4.34 -0.53 -19.14
CA GLN A 244 3.97 -1.14 -20.43
C GLN A 244 4.51 -2.57 -20.62
N SER A 245 5.48 -2.98 -19.80
CA SER A 245 6.22 -4.23 -19.98
C SER A 245 6.03 -5.23 -18.83
N VAL A 246 5.15 -4.94 -17.86
CA VAL A 246 4.93 -5.82 -16.71
C VAL A 246 4.29 -7.16 -17.12
N PRO A 247 4.66 -8.29 -16.48
CA PRO A 247 5.75 -8.45 -15.53
C PRO A 247 7.12 -8.25 -16.20
N TYR A 248 7.86 -7.26 -15.74
CA TYR A 248 9.10 -6.84 -16.41
C TYR A 248 10.33 -7.47 -15.75
N LYS A 249 11.12 -8.20 -16.55
CA LYS A 249 12.44 -8.68 -16.12
C LYS A 249 13.50 -7.61 -16.40
N PRO A 250 14.04 -6.90 -15.38
CA PRO A 250 14.85 -5.72 -15.60
C PRO A 250 16.17 -6.02 -16.32
N ASN A 251 16.34 -5.43 -17.51
CA ASN A 251 17.65 -5.32 -18.18
C ASN A 251 18.23 -3.94 -17.92
N TYR A 252 19.06 -3.79 -16.89
CA TYR A 252 19.62 -2.51 -16.47
C TYR A 252 20.46 -1.83 -17.55
N THR A 253 21.15 -2.61 -18.39
CA THR A 253 21.95 -2.06 -19.48
C THR A 253 21.08 -1.38 -20.53
N THR A 254 20.01 -2.05 -20.94
CA THR A 254 19.07 -1.50 -21.93
C THR A 254 18.33 -0.29 -21.38
N LEU A 255 17.77 -0.41 -20.17
CA LEU A 255 17.04 0.69 -19.51
C LEU A 255 17.94 1.93 -19.30
N ALA A 256 19.16 1.75 -18.83
CA ALA A 256 20.09 2.86 -18.61
C ALA A 256 20.41 3.60 -19.91
N ARG A 257 20.63 2.85 -20.99
CA ARG A 257 20.86 3.45 -22.32
C ARG A 257 19.62 4.21 -22.82
N ASP A 258 18.45 3.60 -22.75
CA ASP A 258 17.21 4.16 -23.33
C ASP A 258 16.71 5.40 -22.55
N LEU A 259 17.13 5.54 -21.29
CA LEU A 259 16.83 6.67 -20.42
C LEU A 259 17.98 7.68 -20.30
N ASP A 260 19.12 7.40 -20.95
CA ASP A 260 20.34 8.21 -20.77
C ASP A 260 20.68 8.37 -19.26
N LEU A 261 20.68 7.26 -18.55
CA LEU A 261 21.01 7.16 -17.12
C LEU A 261 22.30 6.37 -16.92
N SER A 262 23.01 6.67 -15.83
CA SER A 262 24.08 5.78 -15.39
C SER A 262 23.50 4.45 -14.88
N ARG A 263 24.24 3.35 -15.03
CA ARG A 263 23.84 2.04 -14.47
C ARG A 263 23.70 2.09 -12.94
N ASN A 264 24.41 3.00 -12.28
CA ASN A 264 24.36 3.15 -10.82
C ASN A 264 23.15 3.94 -10.33
N THR A 265 22.57 4.80 -11.17
CA THR A 265 21.39 5.61 -10.84
C THR A 265 20.08 4.83 -11.01
N LEU A 266 20.05 3.88 -11.95
CA LEU A 266 18.84 3.14 -12.29
C LEU A 266 18.27 2.31 -11.10
N PRO A 267 19.11 1.61 -10.28
CA PRO A 267 18.61 0.94 -9.08
C PRO A 267 17.90 1.86 -8.10
N ASP A 268 18.41 3.09 -7.89
CA ASP A 268 17.78 4.07 -7.01
C ASP A 268 16.38 4.47 -7.54
N TYR A 269 16.24 4.65 -8.85
CA TYR A 269 14.95 5.00 -9.46
C TYR A 269 13.93 3.87 -9.34
N ILE A 270 14.36 2.62 -9.50
CA ILE A 270 13.49 1.44 -9.27
C ILE A 270 13.10 1.35 -7.79
N ASP A 271 14.04 1.59 -6.87
CA ASP A 271 13.77 1.63 -5.43
C ASP A 271 12.77 2.74 -5.07
N TYR A 272 12.87 3.91 -5.70
CA TYR A 272 11.90 4.99 -5.50
C TYR A 272 10.49 4.60 -5.94
N LEU A 273 10.35 3.96 -7.09
CA LEU A 273 9.07 3.48 -7.59
C LEU A 273 8.50 2.35 -6.71
N GLU A 274 9.35 1.45 -6.21
CA GLU A 274 8.93 0.39 -5.28
C GLU A 274 8.48 0.98 -3.93
N LYS A 275 9.29 1.82 -3.30
CA LYS A 275 8.97 2.46 -2.02
C LYS A 275 7.78 3.40 -2.10
N SER A 276 7.51 3.99 -3.26
CA SER A 276 6.30 4.78 -3.45
C SER A 276 5.01 3.93 -3.48
N GLY A 277 5.14 2.61 -3.53
CA GLY A 277 4.03 1.67 -3.63
C GLY A 277 3.45 1.53 -5.03
N LEU A 278 4.08 2.09 -6.06
CA LEU A 278 3.59 1.96 -7.44
C LEU A 278 3.98 0.63 -8.09
N PHE A 279 5.11 0.05 -7.65
CA PHE A 279 5.63 -1.21 -8.14
C PHE A 279 5.93 -2.17 -7.00
N ASN A 280 5.84 -3.45 -7.32
CA ASN A 280 6.24 -4.56 -6.47
C ASN A 280 7.41 -5.28 -7.12
N ALA A 281 8.53 -5.38 -6.41
CA ALA A 281 9.70 -6.12 -6.86
C ALA A 281 9.69 -7.54 -6.31
N LEU A 282 9.71 -8.52 -7.20
CA LEU A 282 9.88 -9.93 -6.85
C LEU A 282 11.37 -10.28 -6.92
N ARG A 283 11.92 -10.80 -5.84
CA ARG A 283 13.33 -11.18 -5.70
C ARG A 283 13.50 -12.66 -5.42
N GLU A 284 14.67 -13.22 -5.70
CA GLU A 284 15.02 -14.57 -5.27
C GLU A 284 15.21 -14.62 -3.74
N LYS A 285 14.97 -15.79 -3.16
CA LYS A 285 15.29 -16.04 -1.75
C LYS A 285 16.81 -16.04 -1.56
N SER A 286 17.32 -15.22 -0.67
CA SER A 286 18.76 -15.15 -0.36
C SER A 286 19.04 -15.30 1.12
N THR A 287 20.26 -15.73 1.46
CA THR A 287 20.74 -15.87 2.84
C THR A 287 21.31 -14.58 3.44
N GLY A 288 21.22 -13.45 2.74
CA GLY A 288 21.71 -12.13 3.16
C GLY A 288 20.65 -11.02 2.97
N ASP A 289 21.09 -9.75 3.00
CA ASP A 289 20.21 -8.60 2.76
C ASP A 289 19.60 -8.63 1.34
N GLY A 290 18.53 -9.41 1.19
CA GLY A 290 17.81 -9.59 -0.07
C GLY A 290 17.26 -8.29 -0.65
N LEU A 291 17.13 -7.23 0.16
CA LEU A 291 16.73 -5.89 -0.27
C LEU A 291 17.73 -5.23 -1.24
N LEU A 292 19.00 -5.64 -1.21
CA LEU A 292 20.04 -5.13 -2.11
C LEU A 292 20.14 -5.92 -3.43
N GLN A 293 19.36 -7.00 -3.57
CA GLN A 293 19.40 -7.80 -4.79
C GLN A 293 18.54 -7.15 -5.88
N LYS A 294 19.05 -7.25 -7.12
CA LYS A 294 18.31 -6.89 -8.31
C LYS A 294 17.00 -7.68 -8.37
N PRO A 295 15.84 -7.03 -8.58
CA PRO A 295 14.60 -7.76 -8.75
C PRO A 295 14.64 -8.68 -9.99
N GLU A 296 14.13 -9.89 -9.83
CA GLU A 296 13.93 -10.83 -10.94
C GLU A 296 12.78 -10.36 -11.83
N LYS A 297 11.68 -9.89 -11.21
CA LYS A 297 10.54 -9.34 -11.92
C LYS A 297 10.02 -8.07 -11.22
N LEU A 298 9.50 -7.13 -11.98
CA LEU A 298 8.77 -5.97 -11.49
C LEU A 298 7.32 -6.05 -11.96
N TYR A 299 6.41 -5.76 -11.04
CA TYR A 299 4.97 -5.70 -11.29
C TYR A 299 4.45 -4.32 -10.91
N LEU A 300 3.38 -3.83 -11.53
CA LEU A 300 2.59 -2.76 -10.93
C LEU A 300 1.98 -3.24 -9.61
N ASP A 301 1.68 -2.33 -8.70
CA ASP A 301 1.18 -2.73 -7.37
C ASP A 301 -0.18 -3.44 -7.45
N ASN A 302 -1.07 -2.96 -8.31
CA ASN A 302 -2.39 -3.55 -8.44
C ASN A 302 -3.01 -3.33 -9.83
N SER A 303 -4.10 -4.06 -10.10
CA SER A 303 -4.81 -4.02 -11.39
C SER A 303 -5.42 -2.65 -11.68
N ASN A 304 -5.90 -1.92 -10.67
CA ASN A 304 -6.54 -0.61 -10.90
C ASN A 304 -5.53 0.41 -11.45
N ILE A 305 -4.24 0.33 -11.06
CA ILE A 305 -3.16 1.14 -11.67
C ILE A 305 -2.97 0.73 -13.13
N ILE A 306 -3.02 -0.57 -13.45
CA ILE A 306 -2.96 -1.07 -14.84
C ILE A 306 -4.04 -0.39 -15.68
N TYR A 307 -5.29 -0.43 -15.23
CA TYR A 307 -6.42 0.21 -15.94
C TYR A 307 -6.29 1.74 -15.99
N ALA A 308 -5.88 2.39 -14.91
CA ALA A 308 -5.72 3.84 -14.85
C ALA A 308 -4.64 4.37 -15.82
N LEU A 309 -3.61 3.58 -16.08
CA LEU A 309 -2.57 3.93 -17.06
C LEU A 309 -2.95 3.60 -18.51
N GLY A 310 -4.15 3.05 -18.76
CA GLY A 310 -4.62 2.68 -20.09
C GLY A 310 -3.92 1.42 -20.64
N LEU A 311 -3.50 0.54 -19.77
CA LEU A 311 -2.83 -0.74 -20.09
C LEU A 311 -3.84 -1.91 -20.07
N ASP A 312 -5.08 -1.64 -20.36
CA ASP A 312 -6.21 -2.59 -20.39
C ASP A 312 -6.04 -3.72 -21.43
N LYS A 313 -5.13 -3.52 -22.40
CA LYS A 313 -4.69 -4.56 -23.33
C LYS A 313 -3.59 -5.47 -22.75
N SER A 314 -3.19 -5.24 -21.51
CA SER A 314 -2.25 -6.14 -20.83
C SER A 314 -2.81 -7.57 -20.81
N ASP A 315 -1.91 -8.53 -21.02
CA ASP A 315 -2.29 -9.94 -20.95
C ASP A 315 -2.95 -10.25 -19.59
N ALA A 316 -4.01 -11.03 -19.62
CA ALA A 316 -4.69 -11.49 -18.42
C ALA A 316 -3.73 -12.22 -17.45
N GLY A 317 -2.62 -12.79 -17.94
CA GLY A 317 -1.54 -13.34 -17.13
C GLY A 317 -0.89 -12.30 -16.23
N THR A 318 -0.59 -11.12 -16.77
CA THR A 318 -0.02 -9.97 -16.04
C THR A 318 -0.91 -9.57 -14.87
N ILE A 319 -2.21 -9.43 -15.08
CA ILE A 319 -3.16 -9.03 -14.03
C ILE A 319 -3.20 -10.07 -12.91
N ARG A 320 -3.19 -11.38 -13.25
CA ARG A 320 -3.19 -12.47 -12.26
C ARG A 320 -1.95 -12.45 -11.39
N GLU A 321 -0.76 -12.46 -12.00
CA GLU A 321 0.50 -12.45 -11.26
C GLU A 321 0.62 -11.17 -10.40
N THR A 322 0.22 -10.01 -10.93
CA THR A 322 0.19 -8.74 -10.20
C THR A 322 -0.68 -8.83 -8.95
N MET A 323 -1.91 -9.33 -9.07
CA MET A 323 -2.83 -9.40 -7.93
C MET A 323 -2.43 -10.47 -6.93
N PHE A 324 -1.92 -11.61 -7.38
CA PHE A 324 -1.39 -12.63 -6.48
C PHE A 324 -0.26 -12.07 -5.61
N LEU A 325 0.74 -11.42 -6.22
CA LEU A 325 1.84 -10.79 -5.50
C LEU A 325 1.35 -9.67 -4.58
N SER A 326 0.45 -8.80 -5.07
CA SER A 326 -0.08 -7.68 -4.32
C SER A 326 -0.73 -8.11 -3.01
N TRP A 327 -1.55 -9.15 -3.02
CA TRP A 327 -2.22 -9.62 -1.80
C TRP A 327 -1.29 -10.41 -0.87
N THR A 328 -0.48 -11.30 -1.42
CA THR A 328 0.33 -12.21 -0.61
C THR A 328 1.49 -11.50 0.09
N ARG A 329 2.12 -10.50 -0.53
CA ARG A 329 3.27 -9.78 0.02
C ARG A 329 2.97 -9.00 1.32
N HIS A 330 1.71 -8.67 1.59
CA HIS A 330 1.34 -7.98 2.83
C HIS A 330 1.29 -8.90 4.04
N MET A 331 1.10 -10.19 3.81
CA MET A 331 0.95 -11.20 4.87
C MET A 331 2.11 -12.20 4.91
N CYS A 332 2.83 -12.36 3.80
CA CYS A 332 3.87 -13.38 3.64
C CYS A 332 5.13 -12.82 2.98
N ALA A 333 6.27 -13.44 3.24
CA ALA A 333 7.48 -13.21 2.46
C ALA A 333 7.36 -13.98 1.13
N VAL A 334 7.28 -13.25 0.02
CA VAL A 334 7.10 -13.81 -1.32
C VAL A 334 8.40 -13.69 -2.11
N TYR A 335 8.82 -14.79 -2.71
CA TYR A 335 10.04 -14.88 -3.50
C TYR A 335 9.74 -15.38 -4.93
N SER A 336 10.68 -15.12 -5.84
CA SER A 336 10.69 -15.75 -7.16
C SER A 336 11.03 -17.22 -7.00
N SER A 337 10.22 -18.10 -7.59
CA SER A 337 10.49 -19.53 -7.58
C SER A 337 11.43 -19.91 -8.71
N LYS A 338 12.37 -20.82 -8.45
CA LYS A 338 13.21 -21.45 -9.50
C LYS A 338 12.46 -22.47 -10.34
N ILE A 339 11.31 -22.93 -9.83
CA ILE A 339 10.51 -23.97 -10.46
C ILE A 339 9.35 -23.37 -11.25
N SER A 340 8.72 -22.30 -10.70
CA SER A 340 7.53 -21.70 -11.29
C SER A 340 7.49 -20.17 -11.06
N ASP A 341 6.32 -19.59 -10.73
CA ASP A 341 6.16 -18.15 -10.65
C ASP A 341 6.57 -17.60 -9.28
N PHE A 342 6.03 -18.17 -8.17
CA PHE A 342 6.25 -17.65 -6.81
C PHE A 342 6.58 -18.76 -5.81
N GLU A 343 7.27 -18.37 -4.73
CA GLU A 343 7.53 -19.19 -3.54
C GLU A 343 7.14 -18.44 -2.27
N ILE A 344 6.34 -19.08 -1.40
CA ILE A 344 5.95 -18.57 -0.09
C ILE A 344 6.14 -19.72 0.91
N ASP A 345 6.97 -19.54 1.94
CA ASP A 345 7.21 -20.51 3.01
C ASP A 345 7.53 -21.94 2.50
N GLY A 346 8.31 -22.03 1.42
CA GLY A 346 8.68 -23.31 0.78
C GLY A 346 7.59 -23.91 -0.11
N ILE A 347 6.46 -23.27 -0.26
CA ILE A 347 5.38 -23.68 -1.15
C ILE A 347 5.57 -22.99 -2.50
N THR A 348 5.54 -23.75 -3.58
CA THR A 348 5.63 -23.24 -4.95
C THR A 348 4.25 -22.97 -5.53
N PHE A 349 4.06 -21.81 -6.14
CA PHE A 349 2.81 -21.39 -6.79
C PHE A 349 3.01 -21.17 -8.28
N GLU A 350 2.16 -21.80 -9.08
CA GLU A 350 2.03 -21.62 -10.52
C GLU A 350 0.74 -20.82 -10.79
N VAL A 351 0.86 -19.57 -11.21
CA VAL A 351 -0.29 -18.68 -11.45
C VAL A 351 -0.66 -18.71 -12.92
N GLY A 352 -1.95 -18.92 -13.24
CA GLY A 352 -2.34 -18.98 -14.64
C GLY A 352 -3.84 -18.98 -14.90
N GLY A 353 -4.19 -19.07 -16.19
CA GLY A 353 -5.58 -19.14 -16.63
C GLY A 353 -6.20 -20.53 -16.44
N ARG A 354 -7.49 -20.62 -16.77
CA ARG A 354 -8.30 -21.82 -16.58
C ARG A 354 -7.63 -23.10 -17.12
N ASN A 355 -6.90 -23.00 -18.23
CA ASN A 355 -6.28 -24.15 -18.91
C ASN A 355 -4.87 -24.50 -18.39
N LYS A 356 -4.35 -23.81 -17.38
CA LYS A 356 -3.03 -24.11 -16.81
C LYS A 356 -3.02 -25.52 -16.23
N THR A 357 -1.99 -26.31 -16.52
CA THR A 357 -1.95 -27.75 -16.22
C THR A 357 -1.16 -28.14 -14.98
N GLY A 358 -0.45 -27.18 -14.36
CA GLY A 358 0.40 -27.47 -13.21
C GLY A 358 1.65 -28.29 -13.55
N ARG A 359 2.13 -28.24 -14.79
CA ARG A 359 3.31 -29.03 -15.22
C ARG A 359 4.59 -28.57 -14.49
N GLN A 360 4.72 -27.27 -14.25
CA GLN A 360 5.92 -26.71 -13.64
C GLN A 360 6.07 -27.13 -12.18
N ILE A 361 4.96 -27.21 -11.43
CA ILE A 361 5.00 -27.57 -10.01
C ILE A 361 5.10 -29.08 -9.73
N LYS A 362 5.15 -29.94 -10.74
CA LYS A 362 5.26 -31.40 -10.54
C LYS A 362 6.54 -31.82 -9.82
N SER A 363 7.60 -31.02 -9.96
CA SER A 363 8.89 -31.25 -9.29
C SER A 363 9.00 -30.55 -7.93
N ALA A 364 8.00 -29.76 -7.54
CA ALA A 364 7.97 -29.10 -6.26
C ALA A 364 7.55 -30.07 -5.15
N GLU A 365 8.17 -29.98 -3.98
CA GLU A 365 7.80 -30.75 -2.80
C GLU A 365 6.36 -30.47 -2.37
N ARG A 366 5.97 -29.19 -2.37
CA ARG A 366 4.62 -28.72 -2.12
C ARG A 366 4.28 -27.63 -3.14
N GLY A 367 3.32 -27.91 -4.03
CA GLY A 367 2.99 -27.00 -5.12
C GLY A 367 1.49 -26.83 -5.31
N PHE A 368 1.06 -25.59 -5.62
CA PHE A 368 -0.31 -25.23 -5.92
C PHE A 368 -0.42 -24.50 -7.25
N VAL A 369 -1.51 -24.77 -7.97
CA VAL A 369 -1.89 -24.03 -9.18
C VAL A 369 -2.94 -22.99 -8.79
N VAL A 370 -2.67 -21.72 -9.03
CA VAL A 370 -3.60 -20.63 -8.77
C VAL A 370 -4.25 -20.22 -10.08
N LYS A 371 -5.57 -20.35 -10.17
CA LYS A 371 -6.32 -20.11 -11.42
C LYS A 371 -7.35 -19.00 -11.27
N ASP A 372 -7.53 -18.23 -12.34
CA ASP A 372 -8.73 -17.43 -12.53
C ASP A 372 -9.87 -18.25 -13.17
N ASP A 373 -11.05 -17.62 -13.30
CA ASP A 373 -12.26 -18.20 -13.91
C ASP A 373 -12.68 -19.59 -13.34
N ILE A 374 -12.27 -19.90 -12.09
CA ILE A 374 -12.76 -21.02 -11.31
C ILE A 374 -13.34 -20.52 -9.97
N GLU A 375 -14.46 -21.12 -9.55
CA GLU A 375 -15.18 -20.68 -8.35
C GLU A 375 -14.78 -21.47 -7.11
N TYR A 376 -14.33 -22.71 -7.26
CA TYR A 376 -14.05 -23.61 -6.14
C TYR A 376 -12.63 -24.19 -6.24
N ALA A 377 -12.03 -24.43 -5.08
CA ALA A 377 -10.77 -25.17 -4.98
C ALA A 377 -10.99 -26.65 -5.22
N VAL A 378 -10.07 -27.31 -5.92
CA VAL A 378 -10.09 -28.75 -6.15
C VAL A 378 -8.66 -29.30 -6.06
N GLY A 379 -8.39 -30.13 -5.06
CA GLY A 379 -7.05 -30.65 -4.78
C GLY A 379 -6.06 -29.51 -4.55
N ASN A 380 -4.98 -29.46 -5.32
CA ASN A 380 -3.98 -28.39 -5.27
C ASN A 380 -4.25 -27.23 -6.24
N THR A 381 -5.46 -27.12 -6.77
CA THR A 381 -5.87 -26.01 -7.64
C THR A 381 -6.77 -25.05 -6.87
N ILE A 382 -6.32 -23.81 -6.70
CA ILE A 382 -6.97 -22.80 -5.87
C ILE A 382 -7.44 -21.63 -6.74
N PRO A 383 -8.68 -21.13 -6.56
CA PRO A 383 -9.13 -19.89 -7.19
C PRO A 383 -8.30 -18.69 -6.75
N ILE A 384 -7.84 -17.88 -7.69
CA ILE A 384 -7.02 -16.70 -7.36
C ILE A 384 -7.76 -15.70 -6.47
N TRP A 385 -9.07 -15.53 -6.63
CA TRP A 385 -9.87 -14.59 -5.85
C TRP A 385 -9.84 -14.88 -4.33
N MET A 386 -9.60 -16.15 -3.93
CA MET A 386 -9.51 -16.55 -2.51
C MET A 386 -8.33 -15.85 -1.80
N PHE A 387 -7.23 -15.59 -2.50
CA PHE A 387 -6.07 -14.86 -1.92
C PHE A 387 -6.42 -13.42 -1.54
N GLY A 388 -7.45 -12.83 -2.11
CA GLY A 388 -8.00 -11.55 -1.70
C GLY A 388 -8.72 -11.56 -0.34
N PHE A 389 -8.69 -12.67 0.40
CA PHE A 389 -9.21 -12.81 1.77
C PHE A 389 -8.10 -12.85 2.83
N LEU A 390 -6.83 -12.77 2.45
CA LEU A 390 -5.70 -12.82 3.37
C LEU A 390 -5.72 -11.69 4.42
N TYR A 391 -6.29 -10.52 4.10
CA TYR A 391 -6.40 -9.38 5.03
C TYR A 391 -7.70 -8.60 4.86
#